data_1e03482069506f93478dbaf505ab9f80
#
_entry.id   1e03482069506f93478dbaf505ab9f80
#
_cell.length_a   1.000
_cell.length_b   1.000
_cell.length_c   1.000
_cell.angle_alpha   90.00
_cell.angle_beta   90.00
_cell.angle_gamma   90.00
#
_symmetry.space_group_name_H-M   'P 1'
#
loop_
_entity.id
_entity.type
_entity.pdbx_description
1 polymer ?
#
loop_
_entity_poly.entity_id
_entity_poly.type
_entity_poly.pdbx_seq_one_letter_code
_entity_poly.pdbx_strand_id
1 'polypeptide(L)'
;DIRLCRFNAQMDCDTAMIGGSVQASFSDLVRTERLKHRNKVLMHYLTDTNLNWQLIADKDSKLKQLSDLSDKIVAMTRFSGTDLLTDMAVKKAKPKYQVFRVQVNDVLVRLAMLQNHEIDAYWFAEPQITKALAADNNSLFNSEDAGVHLGVVAIMDKVRRQDEEAAFAAAYDKAVEQINKNGVKYYSVLIQKYMKVDESVVRALPDIKYTKIGPPRKADLLMARNFLSSGKVSK
;
A
#
# COMPACT_ATOMS: atom_id res chain seq x y z
N ASP A 1 -7.29 -3.84 -25.44
CA ASP A 1 -8.04 -3.10 -24.42
C ASP A 1 -7.65 -3.56 -23.02
N ILE A 2 -7.52 -2.63 -22.06
CA ILE A 2 -7.24 -2.93 -20.65
C ILE A 2 -8.57 -2.88 -19.88
N ARG A 3 -8.88 -3.96 -19.15
CA ARG A 3 -10.02 -4.02 -18.24
C ARG A 3 -9.53 -3.83 -16.80
N LEU A 4 -9.94 -2.75 -16.16
CA LEU A 4 -9.64 -2.51 -14.75
C LEU A 4 -10.63 -3.25 -13.85
N CYS A 5 -10.13 -4.17 -13.02
CA CYS A 5 -10.89 -4.88 -11.99
C CYS A 5 -10.54 -4.29 -10.63
N ARG A 6 -11.54 -3.75 -9.93
CA ARG A 6 -11.34 -3.16 -8.61
C ARG A 6 -11.67 -4.18 -7.51
N PHE A 7 -10.79 -4.26 -6.53
CA PHE A 7 -10.97 -5.03 -5.29
C PHE A 7 -10.90 -4.10 -4.07
N ASN A 8 -11.69 -4.37 -3.05
CA ASN A 8 -11.65 -3.60 -1.80
C ASN A 8 -10.54 -4.05 -0.87
N ALA A 9 -10.13 -5.30 -0.99
CA ALA A 9 -9.03 -5.87 -0.24
C ALA A 9 -7.99 -6.50 -1.17
N GLN A 10 -6.71 -6.33 -0.86
CA GLN A 10 -5.63 -6.93 -1.65
C GLN A 10 -5.71 -8.46 -1.69
N MET A 11 -6.24 -9.10 -0.64
CA MET A 11 -6.43 -10.56 -0.63
C MET A 11 -7.35 -11.06 -1.72
N ASP A 12 -8.39 -10.30 -2.07
CA ASP A 12 -9.31 -10.67 -3.14
C ASP A 12 -8.62 -10.58 -4.50
N CYS A 13 -7.78 -9.55 -4.69
CA CYS A 13 -6.94 -9.41 -5.87
C CYS A 13 -5.93 -10.56 -5.98
N ASP A 14 -5.28 -10.96 -4.88
CA ASP A 14 -4.36 -12.11 -4.86
C ASP A 14 -5.07 -13.42 -5.24
N THR A 15 -6.29 -13.62 -4.74
CA THR A 15 -7.12 -14.79 -5.10
C THR A 15 -7.46 -14.77 -6.59
N ALA A 16 -7.80 -13.61 -7.14
CA ALA A 16 -8.06 -13.42 -8.57
C ALA A 16 -6.81 -13.70 -9.43
N MET A 17 -5.60 -13.31 -8.95
CA MET A 17 -4.32 -13.63 -9.57
C MET A 17 -4.06 -15.14 -9.57
N ILE A 18 -4.21 -15.80 -8.40
CA ILE A 18 -4.01 -17.25 -8.27
C ILE A 18 -4.97 -18.01 -9.20
N GLY A 19 -6.23 -17.59 -9.24
CA GLY A 19 -7.29 -18.17 -10.08
C GLY A 19 -7.18 -17.83 -11.57
N GLY A 20 -6.27 -16.91 -11.96
CA GLY A 20 -6.04 -16.50 -13.36
C GLY A 20 -7.12 -15.60 -13.94
N SER A 21 -8.03 -15.06 -13.12
CA SER A 21 -9.10 -14.15 -13.57
C SER A 21 -8.60 -12.72 -13.82
N VAL A 22 -7.42 -12.36 -13.28
CA VAL A 22 -6.69 -11.14 -13.62
C VAL A 22 -5.25 -11.48 -13.98
N GLN A 23 -4.65 -10.71 -14.90
CA GLN A 23 -3.32 -10.96 -15.45
C GLN A 23 -2.24 -10.10 -14.81
N ALA A 24 -2.64 -8.97 -14.22
CA ALA A 24 -1.74 -8.04 -13.56
C ALA A 24 -2.38 -7.48 -12.29
N SER A 25 -1.57 -7.04 -11.34
CA SER A 25 -2.03 -6.44 -10.09
C SER A 25 -1.14 -5.29 -9.67
N PHE A 26 -1.77 -4.20 -9.20
CA PHE A 26 -1.12 -3.23 -8.33
C PHE A 26 -1.09 -3.81 -6.92
N SER A 27 0.10 -4.08 -6.40
CA SER A 27 0.29 -4.81 -5.15
C SER A 27 1.50 -4.28 -4.38
N ASP A 28 1.99 -5.05 -3.41
CA ASP A 28 3.25 -4.79 -2.73
C ASP A 28 4.22 -5.97 -2.82
N LEU A 29 5.52 -5.69 -2.63
CA LEU A 29 6.60 -6.67 -2.73
C LEU A 29 6.45 -7.84 -1.77
N VAL A 30 5.96 -7.61 -0.55
CA VAL A 30 5.81 -8.68 0.46
C VAL A 30 4.75 -9.68 -0.01
N ARG A 31 3.59 -9.19 -0.47
CA ARG A 31 2.51 -10.05 -0.96
C ARG A 31 2.90 -10.80 -2.22
N THR A 32 3.50 -10.10 -3.18
CA THR A 32 3.92 -10.72 -4.45
C THR A 32 5.02 -11.76 -4.24
N GLU A 33 6.03 -11.50 -3.43
CA GLU A 33 7.04 -12.51 -3.09
C GLU A 33 6.42 -13.70 -2.33
N ARG A 34 5.43 -13.47 -1.46
CA ARG A 34 4.69 -14.54 -0.81
C ARG A 34 3.92 -15.42 -1.80
N LEU A 35 3.24 -14.81 -2.78
CA LEU A 35 2.54 -15.55 -3.85
C LEU A 35 3.51 -16.38 -4.68
N LYS A 36 4.67 -15.84 -5.04
CA LYS A 36 5.72 -16.56 -5.78
C LYS A 36 6.24 -17.76 -5.00
N HIS A 37 6.54 -17.58 -3.71
CA HIS A 37 7.16 -18.64 -2.90
C HIS A 37 6.16 -19.67 -2.39
N ARG A 38 5.03 -19.25 -1.86
CA ARG A 38 4.05 -20.14 -1.20
C ARG A 38 3.06 -20.75 -2.16
N ASN A 39 2.53 -19.95 -3.08
CA ASN A 39 1.51 -20.37 -4.03
C ASN A 39 2.09 -20.81 -5.38
N LYS A 40 3.41 -20.68 -5.56
CA LYS A 40 4.13 -21.02 -6.80
C LYS A 40 3.59 -20.27 -8.02
N VAL A 41 3.06 -19.06 -7.79
CA VAL A 41 2.57 -18.20 -8.88
C VAL A 41 3.78 -17.65 -9.64
N LEU A 42 3.85 -17.95 -10.94
CA LEU A 42 4.90 -17.42 -11.82
C LEU A 42 4.49 -16.02 -12.25
N MET A 43 5.26 -15.03 -11.82
CA MET A 43 5.07 -13.62 -12.14
C MET A 43 6.38 -12.85 -12.09
N HIS A 44 6.42 -11.73 -12.80
CA HIS A 44 7.50 -10.76 -12.75
C HIS A 44 6.97 -9.37 -12.40
N TYR A 45 7.89 -8.46 -12.10
CA TYR A 45 7.56 -7.06 -11.81
C TYR A 45 7.70 -6.24 -13.09
N LEU A 46 6.63 -5.54 -13.47
CA LEU A 46 6.68 -4.56 -14.54
C LEU A 46 7.37 -3.27 -14.07
N THR A 47 6.98 -2.81 -12.90
CA THR A 47 7.53 -1.58 -12.31
C THR A 47 7.38 -1.57 -10.80
N ASP A 48 8.21 -0.79 -10.12
CA ASP A 48 7.86 -0.26 -8.82
C ASP A 48 6.87 0.90 -8.96
N THR A 49 6.23 1.23 -7.87
CA THR A 49 5.38 2.41 -7.77
C THR A 49 5.83 3.26 -6.57
N ASN A 50 5.62 4.56 -6.64
CA ASN A 50 5.89 5.45 -5.51
C ASN A 50 4.76 5.45 -4.47
N LEU A 51 4.13 4.28 -4.25
CA LEU A 51 3.11 4.12 -3.23
C LEU A 51 3.72 4.37 -1.85
N ASN A 52 3.20 5.39 -1.17
CA ASN A 52 3.59 5.76 0.17
C ASN A 52 2.53 5.28 1.17
N TRP A 53 2.95 4.65 2.25
CA TRP A 53 2.10 4.32 3.39
C TRP A 53 2.47 5.15 4.60
N GLN A 54 1.45 5.61 5.32
CA GLN A 54 1.64 6.25 6.61
C GLN A 54 0.89 5.51 7.71
N LEU A 55 1.51 5.41 8.88
CA LEU A 55 0.86 4.95 10.10
C LEU A 55 0.16 6.13 10.75
N ILE A 56 -1.16 6.14 10.67
CA ILE A 56 -2.00 7.21 11.20
C ILE A 56 -2.53 6.79 12.57
N ALA A 57 -2.22 7.57 13.59
CA ALA A 57 -2.76 7.41 14.92
C ALA A 57 -4.13 8.08 15.03
N ASP A 58 -5.06 7.39 15.68
CA ASP A 58 -6.32 7.96 16.09
C ASP A 58 -6.08 9.15 17.04
N LYS A 59 -6.77 10.27 16.82
CA LYS A 59 -6.63 11.48 17.63
C LYS A 59 -6.93 11.25 19.11
N ASP A 60 -7.85 10.35 19.41
CA ASP A 60 -8.26 10.03 20.79
C ASP A 60 -7.32 9.03 21.46
N SER A 61 -6.48 8.32 20.68
CA SER A 61 -5.46 7.40 21.20
C SER A 61 -4.33 8.09 21.97
N LYS A 62 -4.21 9.41 21.85
CA LYS A 62 -3.14 10.26 22.43
C LYS A 62 -1.73 9.91 21.97
N LEU A 63 -1.58 9.18 20.88
CA LEU A 63 -0.29 8.86 20.27
C LEU A 63 0.26 10.07 19.52
N LYS A 64 1.44 10.56 19.91
CA LYS A 64 2.11 11.71 19.28
C LYS A 64 3.38 11.31 18.54
N GLN A 65 4.00 10.19 18.92
CA GLN A 65 5.25 9.69 18.39
C GLN A 65 5.29 8.15 18.45
N LEU A 66 6.24 7.55 17.74
CA LEU A 66 6.35 6.10 17.66
C LEU A 66 6.57 5.41 19.01
N SER A 67 7.30 6.02 19.95
CA SER A 67 7.51 5.47 21.30
C SER A 67 6.21 5.26 22.08
N ASP A 68 5.15 5.98 21.73
CA ASP A 68 3.85 5.90 22.41
C ASP A 68 3.05 4.65 21.99
N LEU A 69 3.56 3.87 21.02
CA LEU A 69 2.94 2.60 20.58
C LEU A 69 2.99 1.48 21.63
N SER A 70 3.62 1.69 22.77
CA SER A 70 3.70 0.70 23.85
C SER A 70 2.30 0.33 24.36
N ASP A 71 1.97 -0.98 24.33
CA ASP A 71 0.66 -1.52 24.73
C ASP A 71 -0.51 -1.00 23.87
N LYS A 72 -0.24 -0.75 22.59
CA LYS A 72 -1.20 -0.22 21.62
C LYS A 72 -1.51 -1.19 20.50
N ILE A 73 -2.65 -0.98 19.84
CA ILE A 73 -3.13 -1.81 18.74
C ILE A 73 -2.91 -1.10 17.41
N VAL A 74 -2.27 -1.81 16.46
CA VAL A 74 -2.04 -1.35 15.09
C VAL A 74 -2.83 -2.21 14.10
N ALA A 75 -3.70 -1.59 13.32
CA ALA A 75 -4.40 -2.24 12.22
C ALA A 75 -3.50 -2.33 10.98
N MET A 76 -3.30 -3.55 10.48
CA MET A 76 -2.48 -3.83 9.31
C MET A 76 -3.06 -5.01 8.50
N THR A 77 -2.43 -5.40 7.41
CA THR A 77 -2.71 -6.65 6.70
C THR A 77 -1.53 -7.59 6.86
N ARG A 78 -1.76 -8.79 7.38
CA ARG A 78 -0.69 -9.79 7.55
C ARG A 78 -0.03 -10.17 6.23
N PHE A 79 1.29 -10.36 6.25
CA PHE A 79 2.10 -10.72 5.09
C PHE A 79 1.98 -9.73 3.95
N SER A 80 1.93 -8.45 4.26
CA SER A 80 1.91 -7.35 3.32
C SER A 80 2.97 -6.31 3.64
N GLY A 81 3.12 -5.31 2.78
CA GLY A 81 3.96 -4.15 3.04
C GLY A 81 3.65 -3.49 4.39
N THR A 82 2.38 -3.41 4.78
CA THR A 82 1.99 -2.79 6.07
C THR A 82 2.39 -3.63 7.27
N ASP A 83 2.50 -4.96 7.16
CA ASP A 83 3.04 -5.82 8.21
C ASP A 83 4.54 -5.60 8.39
N LEU A 84 5.30 -5.58 7.28
CA LEU A 84 6.73 -5.25 7.30
C LEU A 84 6.98 -3.84 7.86
N LEU A 85 6.21 -2.85 7.43
CA LEU A 85 6.32 -1.48 7.92
C LEU A 85 5.98 -1.38 9.42
N THR A 86 5.06 -2.23 9.92
CA THR A 86 4.79 -2.33 11.37
C THR A 86 6.01 -2.86 12.12
N ASP A 87 6.72 -3.87 11.58
CA ASP A 87 7.99 -4.33 12.17
C ASP A 87 9.03 -3.22 12.24
N MET A 88 9.15 -2.43 11.17
CA MET A 88 10.08 -1.29 11.12
C MET A 88 9.71 -0.22 12.15
N ALA A 89 8.43 0.14 12.23
CA ALA A 89 7.91 1.12 13.18
C ALA A 89 8.17 0.68 14.63
N VAL A 90 7.84 -0.57 14.96
CA VAL A 90 8.09 -1.15 16.29
C VAL A 90 9.58 -1.20 16.62
N LYS A 91 10.43 -1.62 15.67
CA LYS A 91 11.88 -1.64 15.86
C LYS A 91 12.45 -0.24 16.11
N LYS A 92 11.93 0.78 15.42
CA LYS A 92 12.31 2.19 15.62
C LYS A 92 11.78 2.74 16.94
N ALA A 93 10.54 2.41 17.28
CA ALA A 93 9.86 2.85 18.51
C ALA A 93 10.52 2.32 19.78
N LYS A 94 11.03 1.08 19.75
CA LYS A 94 11.55 0.35 20.93
C LYS A 94 10.58 0.41 22.12
N PRO A 95 9.29 0.05 21.94
CA PRO A 95 8.28 0.20 22.97
C PRO A 95 8.62 -0.66 24.19
N LYS A 96 8.25 -0.18 25.38
CA LYS A 96 8.45 -0.92 26.64
C LYS A 96 7.61 -2.20 26.70
N TYR A 97 6.39 -2.14 26.16
CA TYR A 97 5.45 -3.27 26.11
C TYR A 97 5.12 -3.64 24.68
N GLN A 98 4.50 -4.80 24.49
CA GLN A 98 4.16 -5.33 23.18
C GLN A 98 3.20 -4.39 22.43
N VAL A 99 3.42 -4.26 21.12
CA VAL A 99 2.47 -3.64 20.18
C VAL A 99 1.59 -4.76 19.62
N PHE A 100 0.29 -4.64 19.81
CA PHE A 100 -0.66 -5.62 19.29
C PHE A 100 -1.00 -5.31 17.84
N ARG A 101 -1.20 -6.37 17.05
CA ARG A 101 -1.51 -6.24 15.62
C ARG A 101 -2.84 -6.89 15.34
N VAL A 102 -3.72 -6.15 14.67
CA VAL A 102 -5.00 -6.68 14.22
C VAL A 102 -5.06 -6.63 12.69
N GLN A 103 -5.56 -7.71 12.10
CA GLN A 103 -5.71 -7.79 10.65
C GLN A 103 -7.04 -7.18 10.22
N VAL A 104 -6.98 -6.08 9.48
CA VAL A 104 -8.12 -5.46 8.81
C VAL A 104 -7.77 -5.26 7.35
N ASN A 105 -8.30 -6.08 6.46
CA ASN A 105 -7.88 -6.14 5.05
C ASN A 105 -8.49 -5.03 4.18
N ASP A 106 -9.76 -4.70 4.41
CA ASP A 106 -10.47 -3.67 3.66
C ASP A 106 -10.09 -2.28 4.15
N VAL A 107 -9.61 -1.43 3.24
CA VAL A 107 -9.16 -0.07 3.57
C VAL A 107 -10.31 0.86 3.98
N LEU A 108 -11.51 0.63 3.44
CA LEU A 108 -12.68 1.43 3.81
C LEU A 108 -13.19 1.06 5.20
N VAL A 109 -13.12 -0.23 5.56
CA VAL A 109 -13.39 -0.70 6.93
C VAL A 109 -12.38 -0.08 7.90
N ARG A 110 -11.08 -0.10 7.57
CA ARG A 110 -10.05 0.57 8.42
C ARG A 110 -10.37 2.04 8.64
N LEU A 111 -10.80 2.74 7.57
CA LEU A 111 -11.14 4.15 7.68
C LEU A 111 -12.38 4.39 8.55
N ALA A 112 -13.40 3.53 8.44
CA ALA A 112 -14.58 3.59 9.31
C ALA A 112 -14.21 3.32 10.78
N MET A 113 -13.35 2.33 11.03
CA MET A 113 -12.85 2.02 12.38
C MET A 113 -12.05 3.18 12.97
N LEU A 114 -11.24 3.89 12.17
CA LEU A 114 -10.55 5.10 12.60
C LEU A 114 -11.56 6.21 12.99
N GLN A 115 -12.60 6.40 12.17
CA GLN A 115 -13.64 7.39 12.43
C GLN A 115 -14.47 7.08 13.69
N ASN A 116 -14.56 5.80 14.05
CA ASN A 116 -15.27 5.30 15.23
C ASN A 116 -14.34 5.12 16.45
N HIS A 117 -13.07 5.50 16.36
CA HIS A 117 -12.09 5.40 17.46
C HIS A 117 -11.91 3.97 18.02
N GLU A 118 -11.93 2.94 17.14
CA GLU A 118 -11.93 1.55 17.58
C GLU A 118 -10.54 0.96 17.83
N ILE A 119 -9.48 1.50 17.17
CA ILE A 119 -8.09 1.03 17.25
C ILE A 119 -7.14 2.23 17.31
N ASP A 120 -5.99 2.08 17.97
CA ASP A 120 -5.05 3.17 18.23
C ASP A 120 -4.35 3.72 16.99
N ALA A 121 -3.98 2.87 16.01
CA ALA A 121 -3.29 3.30 14.79
C ALA A 121 -3.57 2.42 13.59
N TYR A 122 -3.50 3.01 12.39
CA TYR A 122 -3.88 2.40 11.11
C TYR A 122 -2.93 2.75 9.98
N TRP A 123 -2.65 1.78 9.09
CA TRP A 123 -1.91 2.03 7.86
C TRP A 123 -2.84 2.47 6.73
N PHE A 124 -2.50 3.61 6.11
CA PHE A 124 -3.18 4.13 4.92
C PHE A 124 -2.18 4.55 3.85
N ALA A 125 -2.70 4.64 2.61
CA ALA A 125 -2.10 5.34 1.48
C ALA A 125 -3.03 6.48 1.05
N GLU A 126 -2.59 7.34 0.12
CA GLU A 126 -3.46 8.38 -0.44
C GLU A 126 -4.64 7.77 -1.24
N PRO A 127 -5.79 8.37 -1.20
CA PRO A 127 -6.20 9.63 -0.55
C PRO A 127 -6.68 9.47 0.91
N GLN A 128 -6.64 8.27 1.48
CA GLN A 128 -7.12 8.02 2.85
C GLN A 128 -6.23 8.68 3.90
N ILE A 129 -4.93 8.86 3.62
CA ILE A 129 -4.02 9.64 4.49
C ILE A 129 -4.56 11.07 4.61
N THR A 130 -4.76 11.75 3.48
CA THR A 130 -5.28 13.13 3.46
C THR A 130 -6.62 13.23 4.19
N LYS A 131 -7.54 12.27 3.96
CA LYS A 131 -8.83 12.24 4.65
C LYS A 131 -8.70 12.06 6.17
N ALA A 132 -7.80 11.18 6.60
CA ALA A 132 -7.56 10.94 8.02
C ALA A 132 -6.91 12.14 8.71
N LEU A 133 -5.91 12.77 8.09
CA LEU A 133 -5.24 13.96 8.61
C LEU A 133 -6.20 15.16 8.70
N ALA A 134 -7.12 15.32 7.74
CA ALA A 134 -8.15 16.36 7.78
C ALA A 134 -9.15 16.20 8.95
N ALA A 135 -9.18 15.05 9.61
CA ALA A 135 -9.98 14.76 10.80
C ALA A 135 -9.16 14.84 12.10
N ASP A 136 -8.03 15.58 12.09
CA ASP A 136 -7.12 15.81 13.22
C ASP A 136 -6.39 14.58 13.75
N ASN A 137 -6.29 13.53 12.93
CA ASN A 137 -5.47 12.38 13.24
C ASN A 137 -3.97 12.66 12.95
N ASN A 138 -3.08 11.89 13.56
CA ASN A 138 -1.64 12.11 13.52
C ASN A 138 -0.90 11.07 12.67
N SER A 139 0.06 11.49 11.82
CA SER A 139 1.01 10.58 11.18
C SER A 139 2.19 10.29 12.11
N LEU A 140 2.39 9.01 12.44
CA LEU A 140 3.51 8.55 13.30
C LEU A 140 4.69 8.02 12.52
N PHE A 141 4.47 7.52 11.30
CA PHE A 141 5.48 6.92 10.45
C PHE A 141 5.11 7.09 8.98
N ASN A 142 6.10 7.38 8.16
CA ASN A 142 5.96 7.54 6.72
C ASN A 142 6.99 6.63 6.03
N SER A 143 6.54 5.77 5.10
CA SER A 143 7.42 4.83 4.39
C SER A 143 8.39 5.53 3.44
N GLU A 144 7.99 6.68 2.87
CA GLU A 144 8.85 7.50 2.01
C GLU A 144 10.02 8.08 2.80
N ASP A 145 9.76 8.68 3.97
CA ASP A 145 10.79 9.21 4.87
C ASP A 145 11.72 8.11 5.39
N ALA A 146 11.21 6.88 5.50
CA ALA A 146 12.01 5.71 5.83
C ALA A 146 12.82 5.17 4.63
N GLY A 147 12.66 5.75 3.45
CA GLY A 147 13.35 5.34 2.22
C GLY A 147 12.91 3.97 1.70
N VAL A 148 11.67 3.53 1.97
CA VAL A 148 11.16 2.19 1.63
C VAL A 148 10.09 2.29 0.55
N HIS A 149 10.31 1.61 -0.58
CA HIS A 149 9.37 1.55 -1.71
C HIS A 149 8.91 0.09 -1.91
N LEU A 150 7.69 -0.20 -1.50
CA LEU A 150 7.16 -1.56 -1.55
C LEU A 150 6.06 -1.74 -2.61
N GLY A 151 5.49 -0.66 -3.15
CA GLY A 151 4.44 -0.75 -4.16
C GLY A 151 4.99 -1.24 -5.50
N VAL A 152 4.28 -2.14 -6.17
CA VAL A 152 4.67 -2.72 -7.45
C VAL A 152 3.48 -2.96 -8.36
N VAL A 153 3.75 -3.04 -9.67
CA VAL A 153 2.87 -3.67 -10.64
C VAL A 153 3.48 -5.03 -11.01
N ALA A 154 2.76 -6.11 -10.72
CA ALA A 154 3.16 -7.47 -11.03
C ALA A 154 2.31 -8.03 -12.16
N ILE A 155 2.93 -8.79 -13.08
CA ILE A 155 2.29 -9.44 -14.24
C ILE A 155 2.53 -10.94 -14.15
N MET A 156 1.50 -11.74 -14.45
CA MET A 156 1.59 -13.20 -14.50
C MET A 156 2.29 -13.68 -15.77
N ASP A 157 3.29 -14.55 -15.62
CA ASP A 157 4.08 -15.07 -16.77
C ASP A 157 3.26 -15.95 -17.72
N LYS A 158 2.22 -16.65 -17.21
CA LYS A 158 1.38 -17.58 -18.01
C LYS A 158 0.55 -16.90 -19.12
N VAL A 159 0.32 -15.60 -19.00
CA VAL A 159 -0.48 -14.80 -19.94
C VAL A 159 0.35 -13.74 -20.63
N ARG A 160 1.68 -13.90 -20.59
CA ARG A 160 2.61 -12.95 -21.18
C ARG A 160 2.49 -12.93 -22.70
N ARG A 161 1.88 -11.86 -23.20
CA ARG A 161 2.02 -11.41 -24.59
C ARG A 161 2.93 -10.19 -24.55
N GLN A 162 4.10 -10.30 -25.14
CA GLN A 162 5.13 -9.24 -25.09
C GLN A 162 4.63 -7.92 -25.69
N ASP A 163 3.82 -8.00 -26.73
CA ASP A 163 3.18 -6.85 -27.37
C ASP A 163 2.15 -6.16 -26.46
N GLU A 164 1.35 -6.93 -25.74
CA GLU A 164 0.37 -6.39 -24.78
C GLU A 164 1.06 -5.75 -23.55
N GLU A 165 2.11 -6.38 -23.04
CA GLU A 165 2.92 -5.85 -21.94
C GLU A 165 3.61 -4.53 -22.35
N ALA A 166 4.21 -4.49 -23.55
CA ALA A 166 4.84 -3.29 -24.08
C ALA A 166 3.82 -2.15 -24.29
N ALA A 167 2.62 -2.49 -24.79
CA ALA A 167 1.55 -1.52 -24.95
C ALA A 167 1.04 -0.98 -23.61
N PHE A 168 0.93 -1.85 -22.58
CA PHE A 168 0.57 -1.42 -21.23
C PHE A 168 1.65 -0.51 -20.63
N ALA A 169 2.92 -0.87 -20.79
CA ALA A 169 4.06 -0.10 -20.32
C ALA A 169 4.07 1.32 -20.93
N ALA A 170 3.90 1.41 -22.24
CA ALA A 170 3.83 2.69 -22.94
C ALA A 170 2.63 3.54 -22.49
N ALA A 171 1.47 2.92 -22.27
CA ALA A 171 0.28 3.59 -21.76
C ALA A 171 0.47 4.09 -20.32
N TYR A 172 1.14 3.31 -19.48
CA TYR A 172 1.49 3.69 -18.10
C TYR A 172 2.40 4.92 -18.09
N ASP A 173 3.49 4.90 -18.84
CA ASP A 173 4.44 6.01 -18.92
C ASP A 173 3.78 7.30 -19.45
N LYS A 174 2.91 7.16 -20.45
CA LYS A 174 2.14 8.29 -20.97
C LYS A 174 1.17 8.86 -19.92
N ALA A 175 0.53 7.99 -19.13
CA ALA A 175 -0.34 8.42 -18.03
C ALA A 175 0.48 9.15 -16.94
N VAL A 176 1.65 8.64 -16.57
CA VAL A 176 2.59 9.29 -15.64
C VAL A 176 2.98 10.68 -16.14
N GLU A 177 3.34 10.83 -17.41
CA GLU A 177 3.67 12.13 -18.00
C GLU A 177 2.49 13.12 -17.88
N GLN A 178 1.28 12.66 -18.20
CA GLN A 178 0.08 13.50 -18.13
C GLN A 178 -0.27 13.91 -16.70
N ILE A 179 -0.17 12.95 -15.74
CA ILE A 179 -0.44 13.25 -14.33
C ILE A 179 0.60 14.22 -13.78
N ASN A 180 1.87 14.03 -14.08
CA ASN A 180 2.94 14.92 -13.63
C ASN A 180 2.87 16.32 -14.25
N LYS A 181 2.35 16.43 -15.46
CA LYS A 181 2.12 17.71 -16.14
C LYS A 181 0.92 18.48 -15.58
N ASN A 182 -0.20 17.79 -15.39
CA ASN A 182 -1.47 18.42 -15.02
C ASN A 182 -1.66 18.51 -13.51
N GLY A 183 -0.93 17.70 -12.73
CA GLY A 183 -1.14 17.45 -11.31
C GLY A 183 -2.26 16.44 -11.04
N VAL A 184 -2.15 15.71 -9.94
CA VAL A 184 -3.10 14.67 -9.54
C VAL A 184 -4.53 15.21 -9.38
N LYS A 185 -4.66 16.44 -8.88
CA LYS A 185 -5.96 17.10 -8.63
C LYS A 185 -6.78 17.38 -9.90
N TYR A 186 -6.13 17.47 -11.06
CA TYR A 186 -6.80 17.59 -12.36
C TYR A 186 -7.74 16.40 -12.62
N TYR A 187 -7.44 15.24 -12.06
CA TYR A 187 -8.22 13.99 -12.22
C TYR A 187 -9.26 13.80 -11.10
N SER A 188 -9.72 14.89 -10.48
CA SER A 188 -10.64 14.89 -9.33
C SER A 188 -11.84 13.95 -9.50
N VAL A 189 -12.51 14.00 -10.65
CA VAL A 189 -13.69 13.16 -10.94
C VAL A 189 -13.35 11.66 -10.86
N LEU A 190 -12.19 11.26 -11.38
CA LEU A 190 -11.74 9.87 -11.33
C LEU A 190 -11.40 9.46 -9.91
N ILE A 191 -10.70 10.32 -9.16
CA ILE A 191 -10.31 10.04 -7.77
C ILE A 191 -11.57 9.88 -6.90
N GLN A 192 -12.51 10.80 -6.97
CA GLN A 192 -13.77 10.70 -6.23
C GLN A 192 -14.54 9.42 -6.57
N LYS A 193 -14.67 9.10 -7.86
CA LYS A 193 -15.39 7.91 -8.33
C LYS A 193 -14.78 6.63 -7.84
N TYR A 194 -13.46 6.46 -7.98
CA TYR A 194 -12.79 5.19 -7.73
C TYR A 194 -12.26 5.04 -6.30
N MET A 195 -11.88 6.14 -5.63
CA MET A 195 -11.31 6.10 -4.28
C MET A 195 -12.34 6.40 -3.18
N LYS A 196 -13.57 6.75 -3.57
CA LYS A 196 -14.68 7.02 -2.63
C LYS A 196 -14.37 8.10 -1.59
N VAL A 197 -13.80 9.19 -2.07
CA VAL A 197 -13.50 10.39 -1.27
C VAL A 197 -14.21 11.60 -1.85
N ASP A 198 -14.43 12.62 -1.02
CA ASP A 198 -15.07 13.86 -1.40
C ASP A 198 -14.10 14.80 -2.13
N GLU A 199 -14.63 15.79 -2.83
CA GLU A 199 -13.84 16.79 -3.54
C GLU A 199 -12.89 17.57 -2.63
N SER A 200 -13.30 17.84 -1.40
CA SER A 200 -12.47 18.50 -0.39
C SER A 200 -11.18 17.73 -0.10
N VAL A 201 -11.26 16.40 -0.02
CA VAL A 201 -10.09 15.54 0.15
C VAL A 201 -9.18 15.62 -1.08
N VAL A 202 -9.75 15.61 -2.30
CA VAL A 202 -8.94 15.71 -3.53
C VAL A 202 -8.23 17.05 -3.61
N ARG A 203 -8.89 18.15 -3.23
CA ARG A 203 -8.26 19.49 -3.17
C ARG A 203 -7.11 19.56 -2.18
N ALA A 204 -7.19 18.80 -1.08
CA ALA A 204 -6.18 18.76 -0.02
C ALA A 204 -5.03 17.78 -0.31
N LEU A 205 -5.10 16.94 -1.38
CA LEU A 205 -4.02 16.02 -1.73
C LEU A 205 -2.69 16.75 -1.88
N PRO A 206 -1.57 16.15 -1.45
CA PRO A 206 -0.24 16.68 -1.73
C PRO A 206 0.06 16.66 -3.24
N ASP A 207 1.08 17.40 -3.65
CA ASP A 207 1.59 17.33 -5.03
C ASP A 207 2.39 16.04 -5.21
N ILE A 208 1.74 15.00 -5.72
CA ILE A 208 2.33 13.68 -5.95
C ILE A 208 2.93 13.63 -7.34
N LYS A 209 4.22 13.31 -7.44
CA LYS A 209 4.90 13.02 -8.70
C LYS A 209 5.09 11.51 -8.84
N TYR A 210 4.71 10.99 -10.00
CA TYR A 210 4.82 9.58 -10.31
C TYR A 210 6.06 9.31 -11.16
N THR A 211 6.63 8.11 -11.00
CA THR A 211 7.79 7.64 -11.77
C THR A 211 7.37 6.78 -12.95
N LYS A 212 8.12 6.90 -14.05
CA LYS A 212 7.98 5.99 -15.20
C LYS A 212 8.37 4.57 -14.81
N ILE A 213 8.05 3.63 -15.70
CA ILE A 213 8.38 2.22 -15.51
C ILE A 213 9.86 2.04 -15.20
N GLY A 214 10.12 1.28 -14.14
CA GLY A 214 11.44 0.88 -13.68
C GLY A 214 11.35 -0.30 -12.70
N PRO A 215 12.36 -1.17 -12.67
CA PRO A 215 12.32 -2.34 -11.82
C PRO A 215 12.33 -1.95 -10.33
N PRO A 216 11.74 -2.76 -9.45
CA PRO A 216 11.84 -2.57 -8.00
C PRO A 216 13.29 -2.53 -7.55
N ARG A 217 13.59 -1.67 -6.57
CA ARG A 217 14.95 -1.57 -6.01
C ARG A 217 15.35 -2.89 -5.35
N LYS A 218 16.56 -3.35 -5.62
CA LYS A 218 17.09 -4.61 -5.06
C LYS A 218 17.04 -4.65 -3.54
N ALA A 219 17.25 -3.52 -2.88
CA ALA A 219 17.20 -3.42 -1.41
C ALA A 219 15.79 -3.71 -0.87
N ASP A 220 14.74 -3.15 -1.49
CA ASP A 220 13.36 -3.36 -1.06
C ASP A 220 12.89 -4.79 -1.31
N LEU A 221 13.30 -5.37 -2.45
CA LEU A 221 13.02 -6.77 -2.77
C LEU A 221 13.68 -7.72 -1.75
N LEU A 222 14.95 -7.47 -1.40
CA LEU A 222 15.66 -8.24 -0.39
C LEU A 222 15.00 -8.09 0.99
N MET A 223 14.59 -6.87 1.34
CA MET A 223 13.87 -6.60 2.60
C MET A 223 12.57 -7.39 2.69
N ALA A 224 11.76 -7.40 1.63
CA ALA A 224 10.52 -8.17 1.56
C ALA A 224 10.76 -9.69 1.71
N ARG A 225 11.78 -10.23 1.03
CA ARG A 225 12.18 -11.64 1.13
C ARG A 225 12.67 -12.01 2.54
N ASN A 226 13.52 -11.19 3.12
CA ASN A 226 14.03 -11.40 4.47
C ASN A 226 12.91 -11.37 5.52
N PHE A 227 11.95 -10.45 5.36
CA PHE A 227 10.76 -10.41 6.23
C PHE A 227 9.98 -11.73 6.18
N LEU A 228 9.73 -12.27 4.99
CA LEU A 228 9.01 -13.54 4.82
C LEU A 228 9.79 -14.75 5.33
N SER A 229 11.13 -14.73 5.24
CA SER A 229 12.00 -15.82 5.67
C SER A 229 12.27 -15.83 7.17
N SER A 230 12.16 -14.70 7.85
CA SER A 230 12.52 -14.54 9.26
C SER A 230 11.60 -15.31 10.22
N GLY A 231 10.53 -15.93 9.73
CA GLY A 231 9.58 -16.69 10.55
C GLY A 231 8.90 -15.88 11.65
N LYS A 232 9.12 -14.56 11.70
CA LYS A 232 8.43 -13.60 12.58
C LYS A 232 6.99 -13.39 12.16
N VAL A 233 6.39 -14.46 11.70
CA VAL A 233 4.95 -14.57 11.68
C VAL A 233 4.56 -14.68 13.14
N SER A 234 4.19 -13.56 13.73
CA SER A 234 3.66 -13.53 15.11
C SER A 234 2.75 -14.74 15.32
N LYS A 235 3.19 -15.64 16.21
CA LYS A 235 2.33 -16.66 16.79
C LYS A 235 1.14 -15.98 17.44
#